data_d5fafbc4d252f1bcdb5b1d5d51cd4611
#
_entry.id   d5fafbc4d252f1bcdb5b1d5d51cd4611
#
_cell.length_a   1.000
_cell.length_b   1.000
_cell.length_c   1.000
_cell.angle_alpha   90.00
_cell.angle_beta   90.00
_cell.angle_gamma   90.00
#
_symmetry.space_group_name_H-M   'P 1'
#
loop_
_entity.id
_entity.type
_entity.pdbx_description
1 polymer ?
#
loop_
_entity_poly.entity_id
_entity_poly.type
_entity_poly.pdbx_seq_one_letter_code
_entity_poly.pdbx_strand_id
1 'polypeptide(L)'
;MKIFMKSELLAPAGSIEGMRAAIAAGADAVYMGGELFGARAYANNPEEEGLKEAIDYVHLHKKKLYLTVNTLLKNKELKTQLYDYIAPFYEQGLDAVIVQDFGVLTFLKKEFSKLPLHASTQMAVTGAEGARLLKEFGVSRVVTARELSLSEIKEIYEQTGVEIESFIHGALCYSYSGMCLFSSMLGGRSGNRGRCAQPCRLPYKVECYGKKNRQPKRGISVKPERYVYN
;
A
#
# COMPACT_ATOMS: atom_id res chain seq x y z
N MET A 1 32.55 15.45 5.63
CA MET A 1 32.33 13.98 5.63
C MET A 1 30.86 13.75 5.40
N LYS A 2 30.40 13.35 4.20
CA LYS A 2 29.00 12.98 3.98
C LYS A 2 28.78 11.67 4.73
N ILE A 3 28.00 11.72 5.80
CA ILE A 3 27.51 10.52 6.45
C ILE A 3 26.56 9.87 5.46
N PHE A 4 26.98 8.80 4.80
CA PHE A 4 26.07 7.94 4.04
C PHE A 4 25.20 7.25 5.08
N MET A 5 23.99 7.78 5.30
CA MET A 5 22.98 7.06 6.06
C MET A 5 22.67 5.79 5.28
N LYS A 6 22.83 4.64 5.93
CA LYS A 6 22.43 3.35 5.34
C LYS A 6 20.93 3.39 5.11
N SER A 7 20.50 3.20 3.87
CA SER A 7 19.09 3.07 3.54
C SER A 7 18.51 1.78 4.17
N GLU A 8 17.30 1.86 4.70
CA GLU A 8 16.56 0.70 5.19
C GLU A 8 16.07 -0.11 3.99
N LEU A 9 16.40 -1.39 3.93
CA LEU A 9 15.86 -2.33 2.95
C LEU A 9 14.56 -2.93 3.48
N LEU A 10 13.44 -2.47 2.94
CA LEU A 10 12.10 -2.95 3.29
C LEU A 10 11.63 -4.00 2.28
N ALA A 11 11.26 -5.17 2.76
CA ALA A 11 10.78 -6.27 1.92
C ALA A 11 9.28 -6.57 2.15
N PRO A 12 8.53 -6.94 1.09
CA PRO A 12 7.17 -7.43 1.25
C PRO A 12 7.16 -8.83 1.86
N ALA A 13 6.21 -9.11 2.75
CA ALA A 13 5.95 -10.45 3.25
C ALA A 13 4.45 -10.78 3.11
N GLY A 14 4.13 -11.73 2.24
CA GLY A 14 2.76 -12.21 2.01
C GLY A 14 2.38 -13.40 2.87
N SER A 15 3.31 -13.94 3.66
CA SER A 15 3.14 -15.05 4.61
C SER A 15 4.27 -15.03 5.64
N ILE A 16 4.14 -15.83 6.69
CA ILE A 16 5.20 -16.00 7.71
C ILE A 16 6.48 -16.57 7.09
N GLU A 17 6.39 -17.53 6.17
CA GLU A 17 7.55 -18.09 5.45
C GLU A 17 8.23 -17.00 4.61
N GLY A 18 7.44 -16.18 3.91
CA GLY A 18 7.95 -15.04 3.13
C GLY A 18 8.69 -14.02 4.00
N MET A 19 8.17 -13.74 5.19
CA MET A 19 8.82 -12.88 6.18
C MET A 19 10.16 -13.47 6.63
N ARG A 20 10.19 -14.74 7.02
CA ARG A 20 11.43 -15.41 7.44
C ARG A 20 12.48 -15.42 6.34
N ALA A 21 12.06 -15.70 5.09
CA ALA A 21 12.94 -15.65 3.94
C ALA A 21 13.51 -14.25 3.69
N ALA A 22 12.68 -13.20 3.79
CA ALA A 22 13.12 -11.81 3.63
C ALA A 22 14.15 -11.41 4.68
N ILE A 23 13.91 -11.75 5.96
CA ILE A 23 14.87 -11.48 7.06
C ILE A 23 16.17 -12.23 6.85
N ALA A 24 16.11 -13.52 6.48
CA ALA A 24 17.29 -14.34 6.19
C ALA A 24 18.08 -13.79 4.98
N ALA A 25 17.41 -13.21 3.99
CA ALA A 25 18.03 -12.55 2.83
C ALA A 25 18.63 -11.17 3.14
N GLY A 26 18.46 -10.64 4.36
CA GLY A 26 19.10 -9.41 4.81
C GLY A 26 18.19 -8.16 4.80
N ALA A 27 16.88 -8.32 4.72
CA ALA A 27 15.96 -7.20 4.90
C ALA A 27 16.18 -6.54 6.27
N ASP A 28 16.10 -5.21 6.32
CA ASP A 28 16.16 -4.44 7.57
C ASP A 28 14.76 -4.28 8.20
N ALA A 29 13.73 -4.33 7.37
CA ALA A 29 12.33 -4.34 7.80
C ALA A 29 11.48 -5.18 6.84
N VAL A 30 10.31 -5.62 7.30
CA VAL A 30 9.30 -6.25 6.46
C VAL A 30 7.97 -5.53 6.61
N TYR A 31 7.17 -5.50 5.54
CA TYR A 31 5.77 -5.11 5.65
C TYR A 31 4.86 -6.27 5.28
N MET A 32 3.78 -6.43 6.05
CA MET A 32 2.79 -7.45 5.79
C MET A 32 1.38 -6.98 6.16
N GLY A 33 0.38 -7.66 5.62
CA GLY A 33 -1.02 -7.50 6.00
C GLY A 33 -1.40 -8.51 7.06
N GLY A 34 -2.41 -8.17 7.83
CA GLY A 34 -3.16 -9.14 8.61
C GLY A 34 -4.49 -9.44 7.92
N GLU A 35 -5.42 -10.06 8.64
CA GLU A 35 -6.72 -10.47 8.10
C GLU A 35 -7.59 -9.31 7.62
N LEU A 36 -7.46 -8.13 8.24
CA LEU A 36 -8.31 -6.97 7.96
C LEU A 36 -7.51 -5.80 7.39
N PHE A 37 -8.20 -4.94 6.63
CA PHE A 37 -7.77 -3.61 6.21
C PHE A 37 -6.51 -3.54 5.33
N GLY A 38 -5.91 -4.67 4.94
CA GLY A 38 -4.77 -4.72 4.03
C GLY A 38 -5.18 -4.64 2.56
N ALA A 39 -4.31 -4.06 1.71
CA ALA A 39 -4.54 -3.96 0.26
C ALA A 39 -4.52 -5.31 -0.48
N ARG A 40 -4.14 -6.38 0.17
CA ARG A 40 -4.11 -7.75 -0.38
C ARG A 40 -5.02 -8.67 0.43
N ALA A 41 -6.32 -8.42 0.41
CA ALA A 41 -7.31 -9.18 1.18
C ALA A 41 -7.36 -10.69 0.85
N TYR A 42 -6.81 -11.12 -0.27
CA TYR A 42 -6.78 -12.53 -0.71
C TYR A 42 -5.38 -13.17 -0.63
N ALA A 43 -4.42 -12.53 0.04
CA ALA A 43 -3.15 -13.16 0.38
C ALA A 43 -3.31 -14.11 1.58
N ASN A 44 -2.32 -14.97 1.80
CA ASN A 44 -2.26 -15.83 2.99
C ASN A 44 -1.82 -15.00 4.21
N ASN A 45 -2.59 -13.94 4.50
CA ASN A 45 -2.30 -13.08 5.62
C ASN A 45 -2.40 -13.87 6.93
N PRO A 46 -1.49 -13.66 7.89
CA PRO A 46 -1.57 -14.33 9.19
C PRO A 46 -2.77 -13.81 10.00
N GLU A 47 -3.33 -14.69 10.80
CA GLU A 47 -4.26 -14.36 11.87
C GLU A 47 -3.55 -13.57 12.98
N GLU A 48 -4.29 -13.11 13.99
CA GLU A 48 -3.77 -12.26 15.06
C GLU A 48 -2.54 -12.87 15.75
N GLU A 49 -2.62 -14.13 16.21
CA GLU A 49 -1.50 -14.79 16.90
C GLU A 49 -0.29 -14.95 15.98
N GLY A 50 -0.49 -15.34 14.71
CA GLY A 50 0.60 -15.44 13.75
C GLY A 50 1.28 -14.09 13.47
N LEU A 51 0.53 -12.98 13.53
CA LEU A 51 1.11 -11.64 13.36
C LEU A 51 1.89 -11.20 14.61
N LYS A 52 1.43 -11.53 15.82
CA LYS A 52 2.18 -11.32 17.06
C LYS A 52 3.50 -12.11 17.05
N GLU A 53 3.45 -13.39 16.68
CA GLU A 53 4.67 -14.22 16.50
C GLU A 53 5.62 -13.62 15.46
N ALA A 54 5.08 -13.03 14.39
CA ALA A 54 5.89 -12.36 13.38
C ALA A 54 6.60 -11.12 13.93
N ILE A 55 5.93 -10.32 14.76
CA ILE A 55 6.54 -9.16 15.46
C ILE A 55 7.69 -9.64 16.34
N ASP A 56 7.46 -10.65 17.19
CA ASP A 56 8.49 -11.19 18.06
C ASP A 56 9.68 -11.74 17.26
N TYR A 57 9.39 -12.46 16.18
CA TYR A 57 10.43 -13.02 15.32
C TYR A 57 11.33 -11.95 14.71
N VAL A 58 10.76 -10.88 14.15
CA VAL A 58 11.57 -9.82 13.53
C VAL A 58 12.38 -9.06 14.58
N HIS A 59 11.81 -8.81 15.77
CA HIS A 59 12.50 -8.16 16.88
C HIS A 59 13.66 -9.00 17.42
N LEU A 60 13.49 -10.32 17.52
CA LEU A 60 14.57 -11.24 17.89
C LEU A 60 15.77 -11.12 16.94
N HIS A 61 15.51 -10.82 15.66
CA HIS A 61 16.54 -10.58 14.64
C HIS A 61 16.98 -9.10 14.56
N LYS A 62 16.54 -8.24 15.48
CA LYS A 62 16.79 -6.77 15.47
C LYS A 62 16.31 -6.10 14.18
N LYS A 63 15.17 -6.54 13.67
CA LYS A 63 14.51 -6.03 12.46
C LYS A 63 13.16 -5.44 12.84
N LYS A 64 12.44 -4.86 11.86
CA LYS A 64 11.16 -4.18 12.09
C LYS A 64 10.04 -4.83 11.28
N LEU A 65 8.83 -4.69 11.77
CA LEU A 65 7.61 -5.08 11.07
C LEU A 65 6.65 -3.89 10.94
N TYR A 66 6.18 -3.64 9.72
CA TYR A 66 5.17 -2.62 9.42
C TYR A 66 3.87 -3.28 8.98
N LEU A 67 2.80 -2.98 9.68
CA LEU A 67 1.47 -3.52 9.37
C LEU A 67 0.77 -2.65 8.32
N THR A 68 0.22 -3.26 7.27
CA THR A 68 -0.58 -2.53 6.29
C THR A 68 -2.04 -2.42 6.72
N VAL A 69 -2.50 -1.18 6.93
CA VAL A 69 -3.90 -0.78 7.11
C VAL A 69 -4.22 0.24 6.00
N ASN A 70 -3.97 -0.18 4.77
CA ASN A 70 -3.90 0.69 3.62
C ASN A 70 -5.06 0.50 2.64
N THR A 71 -6.26 0.33 3.19
CA THR A 71 -7.54 0.35 2.46
C THR A 71 -8.43 1.48 2.97
N LEU A 72 -9.42 1.89 2.17
CA LEU A 72 -10.44 2.86 2.60
C LEU A 72 -11.43 2.17 3.54
N LEU A 73 -11.71 2.78 4.69
CA LEU A 73 -12.64 2.26 5.68
C LEU A 73 -13.96 3.04 5.68
N LYS A 74 -15.05 2.34 5.97
CA LYS A 74 -16.34 2.97 6.24
C LYS A 74 -16.42 3.35 7.72
N ASN A 75 -17.24 4.35 8.04
CA ASN A 75 -17.43 4.82 9.42
C ASN A 75 -17.76 3.70 10.42
N LYS A 76 -18.49 2.67 10.01
CA LYS A 76 -18.80 1.52 10.88
C LYS A 76 -17.51 0.77 11.23
N GLU A 77 -16.71 0.40 10.23
CA GLU A 77 -15.44 -0.35 10.41
C GLU A 77 -14.46 0.45 11.29
N LEU A 78 -14.32 1.75 11.00
CA LEU A 78 -13.47 2.66 11.76
C LEU A 78 -13.85 2.70 13.24
N LYS A 79 -15.15 2.77 13.55
CA LYS A 79 -15.64 2.94 14.93
C LYS A 79 -15.72 1.65 15.73
N THR A 80 -15.92 0.50 15.08
CA THR A 80 -16.25 -0.75 15.78
C THR A 80 -15.19 -1.84 15.65
N GLN A 81 -14.19 -1.67 14.78
CA GLN A 81 -13.23 -2.75 14.48
C GLN A 81 -11.77 -2.31 14.55
N LEU A 82 -11.48 -1.06 14.19
CA LEU A 82 -10.10 -0.64 13.99
C LEU A 82 -9.28 -0.63 15.31
N TYR A 83 -9.90 -0.22 16.43
CA TYR A 83 -9.22 -0.20 17.73
C TYR A 83 -8.82 -1.62 18.14
N ASP A 84 -9.81 -2.50 18.20
CA ASP A 84 -9.62 -3.90 18.64
C ASP A 84 -8.65 -4.66 17.73
N TYR A 85 -8.61 -4.30 16.44
CA TYR A 85 -7.67 -4.89 15.50
C TYR A 85 -6.23 -4.40 15.70
N ILE A 86 -6.00 -3.14 16.06
CA ILE A 86 -4.63 -2.59 16.19
C ILE A 86 -4.06 -2.78 17.60
N ALA A 87 -4.89 -2.71 18.63
CA ALA A 87 -4.44 -2.72 20.03
C ALA A 87 -3.52 -3.91 20.37
N PRO A 88 -3.84 -5.17 20.00
CA PRO A 88 -2.98 -6.31 20.30
C PRO A 88 -1.57 -6.20 19.69
N PHE A 89 -1.47 -5.67 18.47
CA PHE A 89 -0.18 -5.51 17.78
C PHE A 89 0.61 -4.32 18.33
N TYR A 90 -0.08 -3.25 18.70
CA TYR A 90 0.56 -2.11 19.36
C TYR A 90 1.16 -2.51 20.73
N GLU A 91 0.43 -3.31 21.51
CA GLU A 91 0.91 -3.84 22.78
C GLU A 91 2.09 -4.82 22.58
N GLN A 92 2.11 -5.58 21.46
CA GLN A 92 3.21 -6.44 21.07
C GLN A 92 4.45 -5.68 20.59
N GLY A 93 4.35 -4.35 20.40
CA GLY A 93 5.46 -3.50 19.99
C GLY A 93 5.57 -3.29 18.47
N LEU A 94 4.46 -3.30 17.74
CA LEU A 94 4.43 -3.01 16.31
C LEU A 94 5.20 -1.73 15.96
N ASP A 95 6.13 -1.81 15.00
CA ASP A 95 7.05 -0.70 14.68
C ASP A 95 6.41 0.44 13.92
N ALA A 96 5.45 0.17 13.01
CA ALA A 96 4.68 1.19 12.29
C ALA A 96 3.45 0.62 11.61
N VAL A 97 2.53 1.50 11.21
CA VAL A 97 1.37 1.18 10.36
C VAL A 97 1.44 1.97 9.06
N ILE A 98 1.26 1.28 7.93
CA ILE A 98 1.17 1.88 6.59
C ILE A 98 -0.30 2.16 6.29
N VAL A 99 -0.68 3.43 6.13
CA VAL A 99 -2.07 3.89 6.02
C VAL A 99 -2.38 4.57 4.69
N GLN A 100 -3.62 4.42 4.21
CA GLN A 100 -4.13 5.12 3.03
C GLN A 100 -5.25 6.12 3.39
N ASP A 101 -6.10 5.76 4.34
CA ASP A 101 -7.31 6.49 4.69
C ASP A 101 -7.03 7.59 5.71
N PHE A 102 -7.46 8.84 5.43
CA PHE A 102 -7.29 9.94 6.37
C PHE A 102 -8.05 9.75 7.68
N GLY A 103 -9.21 9.08 7.65
CA GLY A 103 -9.95 8.74 8.86
C GLY A 103 -9.18 7.77 9.74
N VAL A 104 -8.57 6.74 9.13
CA VAL A 104 -7.67 5.80 9.82
C VAL A 104 -6.46 6.53 10.39
N LEU A 105 -5.81 7.39 9.60
CA LEU A 105 -4.66 8.18 10.05
C LEU A 105 -5.00 9.03 11.27
N THR A 106 -6.10 9.78 11.21
CA THR A 106 -6.57 10.63 12.32
C THR A 106 -6.91 9.81 13.56
N PHE A 107 -7.57 8.66 13.36
CA PHE A 107 -7.93 7.75 14.44
C PHE A 107 -6.69 7.18 15.13
N LEU A 108 -5.76 6.62 14.36
CA LEU A 108 -4.55 6.01 14.91
C LEU A 108 -3.66 7.04 15.64
N LYS A 109 -3.53 8.24 15.09
CA LYS A 109 -2.79 9.34 15.75
C LYS A 109 -3.38 9.69 17.12
N LYS A 110 -4.71 9.64 17.25
CA LYS A 110 -5.41 9.95 18.48
C LYS A 110 -5.31 8.82 19.52
N GLU A 111 -5.63 7.59 19.10
CA GLU A 111 -5.73 6.44 20.00
C GLU A 111 -4.37 5.77 20.29
N PHE A 112 -3.43 5.82 19.34
CA PHE A 112 -2.10 5.20 19.44
C PHE A 112 -1.00 6.22 19.14
N SER A 113 -0.93 7.28 19.93
CA SER A 113 -0.10 8.47 19.68
C SER A 113 1.41 8.21 19.51
N LYS A 114 1.91 7.08 20.02
CA LYS A 114 3.32 6.68 19.91
C LYS A 114 3.60 5.76 18.70
N LEU A 115 2.56 5.29 18.03
CA LEU A 115 2.70 4.40 16.87
C LEU A 115 3.10 5.20 15.63
N PRO A 116 4.26 4.93 15.02
CA PRO A 116 4.67 5.58 13.79
C PRO A 116 3.68 5.29 12.65
N LEU A 117 3.35 6.32 11.88
CA LEU A 117 2.43 6.23 10.75
C LEU A 117 3.18 6.51 9.44
N HIS A 118 3.08 5.58 8.50
CA HIS A 118 3.65 5.71 7.17
C HIS A 118 2.52 5.93 6.14
N ALA A 119 2.60 6.98 5.34
CA ALA A 119 1.65 7.20 4.27
C ALA A 119 1.87 6.21 3.14
N SER A 120 0.86 5.39 2.83
CA SER A 120 0.93 4.41 1.75
C SER A 120 1.11 5.08 0.39
N THR A 121 1.76 4.40 -0.55
CA THR A 121 1.77 4.79 -1.98
C THR A 121 0.36 4.97 -2.54
N GLN A 122 -0.65 4.36 -1.93
CA GLN A 122 -2.06 4.52 -2.31
C GLN A 122 -2.64 5.90 -1.97
N MET A 123 -1.94 6.73 -1.22
CA MET A 123 -2.28 8.16 -1.04
C MET A 123 -1.83 9.01 -2.23
N ALA A 124 -1.11 8.42 -3.20
CA ALA A 124 -0.66 9.05 -4.44
C ALA A 124 0.10 10.37 -4.22
N VAL A 125 1.05 10.38 -3.30
CA VAL A 125 1.86 11.57 -3.01
C VAL A 125 2.87 11.78 -4.13
N THR A 126 2.71 12.89 -4.86
CA THR A 126 3.52 13.25 -6.04
C THR A 126 4.32 14.52 -5.89
N GLY A 127 4.26 15.21 -4.75
CA GLY A 127 4.97 16.47 -4.56
C GLY A 127 5.14 16.85 -3.09
N ALA A 128 5.95 17.88 -2.88
CA ALA A 128 6.36 18.33 -1.54
C ALA A 128 5.18 18.85 -0.70
N GLU A 129 4.20 19.53 -1.31
CA GLU A 129 3.05 20.06 -0.58
C GLU A 129 2.18 18.95 0.02
N GLY A 130 1.94 17.86 -0.75
CA GLY A 130 1.24 16.69 -0.24
C GLY A 130 2.00 16.01 0.91
N ALA A 131 3.32 15.87 0.76
CA ALA A 131 4.18 15.29 1.80
C ALA A 131 4.24 16.18 3.06
N ARG A 132 4.27 17.51 2.91
CA ARG A 132 4.25 18.48 4.02
C ARG A 132 2.95 18.38 4.81
N LEU A 133 1.82 18.36 4.10
CA LEU A 133 0.51 18.19 4.73
C LEU A 133 0.43 16.89 5.55
N LEU A 134 0.89 15.77 5.00
CA LEU A 134 0.90 14.50 5.72
C LEU A 134 1.82 14.54 6.95
N LYS A 135 2.96 15.21 6.86
CA LYS A 135 3.85 15.43 8.01
C LYS A 135 3.16 16.22 9.13
N GLU A 136 2.39 17.26 8.80
CA GLU A 136 1.58 18.02 9.75
C GLU A 136 0.50 17.14 10.41
N PHE A 137 -0.06 16.20 9.66
CA PHE A 137 -0.96 15.17 10.21
C PHE A 137 -0.24 14.13 11.07
N GLY A 138 1.08 14.19 11.20
CA GLY A 138 1.88 13.31 12.07
C GLY A 138 2.39 12.04 11.39
N VAL A 139 2.40 12.02 10.06
CA VAL A 139 3.05 10.96 9.28
C VAL A 139 4.58 11.12 9.42
N SER A 140 5.26 10.03 9.76
CA SER A 140 6.72 9.99 9.90
C SER A 140 7.43 9.66 8.60
N ARG A 141 6.80 8.84 7.72
CA ARG A 141 7.35 8.39 6.45
C ARG A 141 6.32 8.47 5.34
N VAL A 142 6.73 8.87 4.15
CA VAL A 142 5.88 8.90 2.95
C VAL A 142 6.40 7.91 1.92
N VAL A 143 5.54 6.94 1.54
CA VAL A 143 5.78 6.09 0.39
C VAL A 143 5.32 6.83 -0.86
N THR A 144 6.26 7.32 -1.65
CA THR A 144 5.97 8.15 -2.82
C THR A 144 5.21 7.38 -3.91
N ALA A 145 4.51 8.12 -4.77
CA ALA A 145 3.99 7.55 -6.00
C ALA A 145 5.14 6.97 -6.84
N ARG A 146 4.88 5.85 -7.52
CA ARG A 146 5.89 5.10 -8.28
C ARG A 146 6.30 5.76 -9.59
N GLU A 147 5.54 6.74 -10.02
CA GLU A 147 5.72 7.50 -11.25
C GLU A 147 6.79 8.59 -11.12
N LEU A 148 7.25 8.89 -9.90
CA LEU A 148 8.22 9.94 -9.64
C LEU A 148 9.64 9.53 -10.04
N SER A 149 10.36 10.47 -10.62
CA SER A 149 11.80 10.36 -10.84
C SER A 149 12.59 10.53 -9.53
N LEU A 150 13.84 10.07 -9.51
CA LEU A 150 14.71 10.25 -8.35
C LEU A 150 14.96 11.73 -8.00
N SER A 151 14.92 12.62 -9.00
CA SER A 151 15.05 14.07 -8.77
C SER A 151 13.86 14.66 -8.04
N GLU A 152 12.63 14.25 -8.42
CA GLU A 152 11.40 14.68 -7.75
C GLU A 152 11.32 14.13 -6.32
N ILE A 153 11.71 12.87 -6.12
CA ILE A 153 11.78 12.26 -4.79
C ILE A 153 12.77 13.01 -3.89
N LYS A 154 13.94 13.34 -4.44
CA LYS A 154 14.95 14.14 -3.72
C LYS A 154 14.42 15.52 -3.36
N GLU A 155 13.72 16.18 -4.28
CA GLU A 155 13.10 17.50 -4.04
C GLU A 155 12.08 17.46 -2.90
N ILE A 156 11.22 16.42 -2.85
CA ILE A 156 10.27 16.23 -1.76
C ILE A 156 11.01 16.12 -0.42
N TYR A 157 12.07 15.32 -0.36
CA TYR A 157 12.87 15.18 0.87
C TYR A 157 13.52 16.49 1.30
N GLU A 158 14.18 17.21 0.36
CA GLU A 158 14.87 18.45 0.65
C GLU A 158 13.93 19.57 1.12
N GLN A 159 12.71 19.63 0.59
CA GLN A 159 11.71 20.65 0.96
C GLN A 159 10.94 20.32 2.24
N THR A 160 10.81 19.05 2.61
CA THR A 160 9.95 18.66 3.73
C THR A 160 10.69 18.03 4.91
N GLY A 161 11.86 17.42 4.65
CA GLY A 161 12.60 16.63 5.63
C GLY A 161 11.78 15.44 6.17
N VAL A 162 10.71 15.01 5.49
CA VAL A 162 9.97 13.79 5.84
C VAL A 162 10.75 12.58 5.37
N GLU A 163 10.70 11.47 6.10
CA GLU A 163 11.33 10.24 5.66
C GLU A 163 10.64 9.72 4.39
N ILE A 164 11.43 9.33 3.39
CA ILE A 164 10.92 8.87 2.10
C ILE A 164 11.16 7.38 1.94
N GLU A 165 10.13 6.69 1.47
CA GLU A 165 10.18 5.31 1.01
C GLU A 165 9.84 5.25 -0.49
N SER A 166 10.61 4.47 -1.25
CA SER A 166 10.38 4.31 -2.70
C SER A 166 10.59 2.86 -3.12
N PHE A 167 9.78 2.41 -4.07
CA PHE A 167 9.92 1.08 -4.65
C PHE A 167 11.13 1.03 -5.59
N ILE A 168 12.01 0.06 -5.35
CA ILE A 168 13.17 -0.22 -6.22
C ILE A 168 12.97 -1.49 -7.05
N HIS A 169 12.00 -2.33 -6.67
CA HIS A 169 11.67 -3.57 -7.38
C HIS A 169 10.19 -3.93 -7.21
N GLY A 170 9.59 -4.51 -8.23
CA GLY A 170 8.23 -5.02 -8.20
C GLY A 170 7.39 -4.60 -9.40
N ALA A 171 6.16 -5.14 -9.47
CA ALA A 171 5.22 -4.83 -10.53
C ALA A 171 4.60 -3.45 -10.32
N LEU A 172 4.57 -2.63 -11.38
CA LEU A 172 3.86 -1.36 -11.39
C LEU A 172 2.37 -1.56 -11.70
N CYS A 173 1.51 -0.78 -11.04
CA CYS A 173 0.14 -0.63 -11.47
C CYS A 173 0.07 0.17 -12.77
N TYR A 174 -0.95 -0.07 -13.59
CA TYR A 174 -1.20 0.70 -14.80
C TYR A 174 -1.63 2.14 -14.51
N SER A 175 -2.27 2.35 -13.36
CA SER A 175 -2.74 3.64 -12.87
C SER A 175 -2.00 4.01 -11.58
N TYR A 176 -2.04 5.28 -11.20
CA TYR A 176 -1.62 5.71 -9.87
C TYR A 176 -2.29 4.86 -8.80
N SER A 177 -1.51 4.40 -7.83
CA SER A 177 -2.02 3.58 -6.72
C SER A 177 -3.05 4.39 -5.92
N GLY A 178 -4.15 3.74 -5.55
CA GLY A 178 -5.26 4.39 -4.86
C GLY A 178 -6.27 5.10 -5.78
N MET A 179 -5.93 5.36 -7.05
CA MET A 179 -6.79 6.10 -7.98
C MET A 179 -7.51 5.21 -9.00
N CYS A 180 -7.22 3.92 -9.02
CA CYS A 180 -7.75 3.00 -10.02
C CYS A 180 -9.14 2.48 -9.64
N LEU A 181 -10.12 2.66 -10.53
CA LEU A 181 -11.47 2.10 -10.42
C LEU A 181 -11.72 0.91 -11.36
N PHE A 182 -10.73 0.49 -12.14
CA PHE A 182 -10.93 -0.49 -13.23
C PHE A 182 -11.52 -1.80 -12.73
N SER A 183 -10.96 -2.39 -11.68
CA SER A 183 -11.48 -3.62 -11.09
C SER A 183 -12.86 -3.46 -10.45
N SER A 184 -13.17 -2.29 -9.91
CA SER A 184 -14.48 -1.96 -9.37
C SER A 184 -15.55 -1.89 -10.46
N MET A 185 -15.23 -1.25 -11.58
CA MET A 185 -16.16 -1.04 -12.70
C MET A 185 -16.47 -2.32 -13.47
N LEU A 186 -15.47 -3.17 -13.68
CA LEU A 186 -15.66 -4.42 -14.43
C LEU A 186 -16.26 -5.56 -13.62
N GLY A 187 -15.96 -5.65 -12.33
CA GLY A 187 -16.35 -6.83 -11.54
C GLY A 187 -16.76 -6.54 -10.10
N GLY A 188 -17.03 -5.29 -9.73
CA GLY A 188 -17.43 -4.92 -8.37
C GLY A 188 -16.35 -5.12 -7.30
N ARG A 189 -15.11 -5.46 -7.70
CA ARG A 189 -13.98 -5.75 -6.80
C ARG A 189 -13.09 -4.53 -6.64
N SER A 190 -13.29 -3.77 -5.56
CA SER A 190 -12.55 -2.54 -5.33
C SER A 190 -11.09 -2.78 -4.96
N GLY A 191 -10.16 -2.19 -5.75
CA GLY A 191 -8.73 -2.17 -5.43
C GLY A 191 -8.42 -1.39 -4.16
N ASN A 192 -9.15 -0.30 -3.93
CA ASN A 192 -9.02 0.52 -2.72
C ASN A 192 -9.58 -0.14 -1.44
N ARG A 193 -10.16 -1.32 -1.60
CA ARG A 193 -10.63 -2.20 -0.52
C ARG A 193 -9.88 -3.53 -0.48
N GLY A 194 -8.69 -3.58 -1.08
CA GLY A 194 -7.84 -4.76 -1.09
C GLY A 194 -8.29 -5.89 -2.03
N ARG A 195 -9.31 -5.67 -2.87
CA ARG A 195 -9.97 -6.73 -3.66
C ARG A 195 -9.70 -6.65 -5.16
N CYS A 196 -8.61 -5.99 -5.57
CA CYS A 196 -8.28 -5.84 -6.99
C CYS A 196 -8.11 -7.20 -7.69
N ALA A 197 -8.92 -7.43 -8.75
CA ALA A 197 -8.83 -8.63 -9.59
C ALA A 197 -7.73 -8.53 -10.67
N GLN A 198 -6.98 -7.44 -10.71
CA GLN A 198 -5.92 -7.17 -11.71
C GLN A 198 -6.40 -7.27 -13.17
N PRO A 199 -7.58 -6.71 -13.54
CA PRO A 199 -8.09 -6.82 -14.90
C PRO A 199 -7.12 -6.26 -15.94
N CYS A 200 -6.30 -5.25 -15.58
CA CYS A 200 -5.28 -4.68 -16.46
C CYS A 200 -4.17 -5.66 -16.89
N ARG A 201 -4.08 -6.84 -16.27
CA ARG A 201 -3.09 -7.89 -16.57
C ARG A 201 -3.63 -8.99 -17.49
N LEU A 202 -4.91 -8.91 -17.85
CA LEU A 202 -5.54 -9.88 -18.74
C LEU A 202 -5.25 -9.54 -20.21
N PRO A 203 -5.29 -10.53 -21.12
CA PRO A 203 -5.25 -10.28 -22.55
C PRO A 203 -6.51 -9.56 -23.00
N TYR A 204 -6.37 -8.61 -23.91
CA TYR A 204 -7.47 -7.83 -24.47
C TYR A 204 -7.45 -7.90 -25.99
N LYS A 205 -8.64 -8.11 -26.58
CA LYS A 205 -8.85 -7.99 -28.02
C LYS A 205 -9.31 -6.58 -28.35
N VAL A 206 -8.60 -5.92 -29.25
CA VAL A 206 -8.97 -4.58 -29.75
C VAL A 206 -9.83 -4.75 -30.98
N GLU A 207 -11.06 -4.26 -30.97
CA GLU A 207 -11.97 -4.25 -32.10
C GLU A 207 -12.21 -2.80 -32.53
N CYS A 208 -11.98 -2.52 -33.83
CA CYS A 208 -12.29 -1.21 -34.41
C CYS A 208 -13.63 -1.27 -35.12
N TYR A 209 -14.59 -0.50 -34.68
CA TYR A 209 -15.88 -0.37 -35.36
C TYR A 209 -15.87 0.83 -36.31
N GLY A 210 -15.93 0.58 -37.63
CA GLY A 210 -16.12 1.58 -38.64
C GLY A 210 -17.42 1.34 -39.40
N LYS A 211 -18.31 2.33 -39.55
CA LYS A 211 -19.42 2.25 -40.51
C LYS A 211 -18.88 2.46 -41.92
N LYS A 212 -19.23 1.55 -42.83
CA LYS A 212 -18.75 1.52 -44.22
C LYS A 212 -19.08 2.76 -45.09
N ASN A 213 -19.94 3.70 -44.65
CA ASN A 213 -20.38 4.80 -45.49
C ASN A 213 -20.81 6.09 -44.77
N ARG A 214 -20.02 6.66 -43.87
CA ARG A 214 -20.04 8.11 -43.47
C ARG A 214 -18.89 8.31 -42.50
N GLN A 215 -18.20 9.47 -42.60
CA GLN A 215 -16.97 9.78 -41.88
C GLN A 215 -16.78 9.05 -40.54
N PRO A 216 -15.69 8.30 -40.35
CA PRO A 216 -15.58 7.36 -39.25
C PRO A 216 -15.41 8.11 -37.90
N LYS A 217 -16.43 8.13 -37.06
CA LYS A 217 -16.19 8.17 -35.64
C LYS A 217 -15.58 6.81 -35.30
N ARG A 218 -14.26 6.70 -35.30
CA ARG A 218 -13.54 5.50 -34.92
C ARG A 218 -13.76 5.28 -33.42
N GLY A 219 -14.67 4.38 -33.08
CA GLY A 219 -14.80 3.85 -31.74
C GLY A 219 -13.80 2.68 -31.58
N ILE A 220 -12.93 2.74 -30.59
CA ILE A 220 -12.14 1.60 -30.16
C ILE A 220 -12.89 0.96 -29.01
N SER A 221 -13.27 -0.31 -29.15
CA SER A 221 -13.79 -1.12 -28.04
C SER A 221 -12.70 -2.09 -27.60
N VAL A 222 -12.42 -2.12 -26.32
CA VAL A 222 -11.49 -3.07 -25.71
C VAL A 222 -12.32 -4.05 -24.89
N LYS A 223 -12.33 -5.32 -25.28
CA LYS A 223 -13.05 -6.38 -24.57
C LYS A 223 -12.06 -7.40 -24.02
N PRO A 224 -12.17 -7.82 -22.75
CA PRO A 224 -11.41 -8.95 -22.25
C PRO A 224 -11.80 -10.23 -22.99
N GLU A 225 -10.83 -11.07 -23.35
CA GLU A 225 -11.08 -12.28 -24.16
C GLU A 225 -11.94 -13.33 -23.46
N ARG A 226 -11.99 -13.37 -22.13
CA ARG A 226 -13.00 -14.06 -21.31
C ARG A 226 -12.87 -13.63 -19.84
N TYR A 227 -13.97 -13.29 -19.21
CA TYR A 227 -14.13 -13.29 -17.77
C TYR A 227 -15.02 -14.48 -17.39
N VAL A 228 -14.42 -15.52 -16.84
CA VAL A 228 -15.17 -16.53 -16.07
C VAL A 228 -14.92 -16.18 -14.61
N TYR A 229 -15.91 -15.57 -13.96
CA TYR A 229 -15.94 -15.47 -12.50
C TYR A 229 -16.51 -16.80 -11.98
N ASN A 230 -15.70 -17.58 -11.29
CA ASN A 230 -16.19 -18.61 -10.38
C ASN A 230 -16.46 -17.98 -9.02
#